data_430e4e22705df4928a53f8694fa02467
#
_entry.id   430e4e22705df4928a53f8694fa02467
#
_cell.length_a   1.000
_cell.length_b   1.000
_cell.length_c   1.000
_cell.angle_alpha   90.00
_cell.angle_beta   90.00
_cell.angle_gamma   90.00
#
_symmetry.space_group_name_H-M   'P 1'
#
loop_
_entity.id
_entity.type
_entity.pdbx_description
1 polymer ?
#
loop_
_entity_poly.entity_id
_entity_poly.type
_entity_poly.pdbx_seq_one_letter_code
_entity_poly.pdbx_strand_id
1 'polypeptide(L)'
;GINYNIWGPLSFNGQASYTFATNRVKDIYGNGTKAALDNRLSVDSQSNKEYASILERNTDNDSYTVRGHFVYDGKIGTDHSINILAGADLRGSKSNSLYSKRYGYDYVTGNTITPLPNDPTGVGYEKLKAYLAAIDASNGDTWSEQRFASFYASADYLFQNRYVLNASFRTDGSSNFGSDKQFNPNWSAGAAWNISEESFMEPLRKVVDQ
;
A
#
# COMPACT_ATOMS: atom_id res chain seq x y z
N GLY A 1 1.79 0.26 19.68
CA GLY A 1 1.37 1.65 19.92
C GLY A 1 1.74 2.11 21.33
N ILE A 2 1.78 3.40 21.51
CA ILE A 2 2.09 4.07 22.76
C ILE A 2 0.92 5.02 23.04
N ASN A 3 0.43 4.97 24.30
CA ASN A 3 -0.51 5.95 24.81
C ASN A 3 0.14 6.59 26.04
N TYR A 4 0.28 7.89 26.03
CA TYR A 4 0.94 8.64 27.09
C TYR A 4 0.07 9.82 27.54
N ASN A 5 -0.30 9.83 28.82
CA ASN A 5 -0.97 10.99 29.41
C ASN A 5 0.09 12.03 29.78
N ILE A 6 0.03 13.19 29.13
CA ILE A 6 1.01 14.28 29.35
C ILE A 6 0.68 15.03 30.64
N TRP A 7 -0.55 15.50 30.77
CA TRP A 7 -1.11 16.09 31.99
C TRP A 7 -2.63 16.22 31.87
N GLY A 8 -3.34 15.87 32.95
CA GLY A 8 -4.78 16.07 33.05
C GLY A 8 -5.55 15.68 31.79
N PRO A 9 -6.09 16.65 31.05
CA PRO A 9 -6.91 16.39 29.87
C PRO A 9 -6.11 16.13 28.56
N LEU A 10 -4.78 16.26 28.56
CA LEU A 10 -3.95 16.13 27.37
C LEU A 10 -3.23 14.77 27.31
N SER A 11 -3.47 14.02 26.27
CA SER A 11 -2.79 12.77 25.98
C SER A 11 -2.16 12.77 24.58
N PHE A 12 -1.17 11.91 24.41
CA PHE A 12 -0.54 11.60 23.14
C PHE A 12 -0.73 10.13 22.81
N ASN A 13 -1.14 9.84 21.58
CA ASN A 13 -1.24 8.48 21.06
C ASN A 13 -0.30 8.35 19.86
N GLY A 14 0.59 7.38 19.94
CA GLY A 14 1.54 7.08 18.87
C GLY A 14 1.44 5.62 18.43
N GLN A 15 1.54 5.39 17.13
CA GLN A 15 1.58 4.06 16.53
C GLN A 15 2.61 4.03 15.42
N ALA A 16 3.40 2.97 15.40
CA ALA A 16 4.28 2.66 14.29
C ALA A 16 4.12 1.20 13.90
N SER A 17 4.13 0.93 12.62
CA SER A 17 4.15 -0.42 12.05
C SER A 17 5.11 -0.46 10.87
N TYR A 18 5.76 -1.60 10.73
CA TYR A 18 6.56 -1.94 9.57
C TYR A 18 6.18 -3.36 9.14
N THR A 19 5.96 -3.53 7.86
CA THR A 19 5.62 -4.82 7.27
C THR A 19 6.58 -5.10 6.13
N PHE A 20 7.17 -6.28 6.17
CA PHE A 20 7.96 -6.83 5.09
C PHE A 20 7.28 -8.10 4.59
N ALA A 21 7.11 -8.22 3.29
CA ALA A 21 6.53 -9.39 2.66
C ALA A 21 7.32 -9.75 1.39
N THR A 22 7.70 -11.02 1.29
CA THR A 22 8.33 -11.57 0.09
C THR A 22 7.36 -12.55 -0.56
N ASN A 23 7.13 -12.36 -1.85
CA ASN A 23 6.38 -13.29 -2.68
C ASN A 23 7.29 -13.89 -3.74
N ARG A 24 7.34 -15.23 -3.80
CA ARG A 24 8.12 -15.98 -4.79
C ARG A 24 7.18 -16.85 -5.60
N VAL A 25 7.15 -16.61 -6.89
CA VAL A 25 6.33 -17.36 -7.84
C VAL A 25 7.25 -18.06 -8.83
N LYS A 26 6.97 -19.33 -9.10
CA LYS A 26 7.63 -20.13 -10.12
C LYS A 26 6.57 -20.72 -11.03
N ASP A 27 6.54 -20.26 -12.27
CA ASP A 27 5.68 -20.80 -13.31
C ASP A 27 6.53 -21.70 -14.23
N ILE A 28 6.17 -22.96 -14.31
CA ILE A 28 6.85 -23.94 -15.17
C ILE A 28 5.94 -24.27 -16.34
N TYR A 29 6.41 -23.97 -17.52
CA TYR A 29 5.76 -24.33 -18.77
C TYR A 29 6.39 -25.62 -19.28
N GLY A 30 5.74 -26.75 -18.99
CA GLY A 30 6.23 -28.07 -19.31
C GLY A 30 6.35 -28.32 -20.82
N ASN A 31 7.24 -29.21 -21.20
CA ASN A 31 7.34 -29.72 -22.57
C ASN A 31 6.00 -30.33 -23.02
N GLY A 32 5.66 -30.17 -24.29
CA GLY A 32 4.38 -30.58 -24.86
C GLY A 32 3.23 -29.56 -24.63
N THR A 33 3.45 -28.51 -23.84
CA THR A 33 2.45 -27.43 -23.73
C THR A 33 2.53 -26.51 -24.93
N LYS A 34 1.40 -25.87 -25.30
CA LYS A 34 1.37 -24.86 -26.37
C LYS A 34 2.40 -23.74 -26.12
N ALA A 35 2.56 -23.31 -24.88
CA ALA A 35 3.52 -22.27 -24.52
C ALA A 35 4.98 -22.72 -24.75
N ALA A 36 5.31 -23.99 -24.52
CA ALA A 36 6.64 -24.53 -24.82
C ALA A 36 6.85 -24.73 -26.33
N LEU A 37 5.81 -25.16 -27.06
CA LEU A 37 5.85 -25.35 -28.51
C LEU A 37 5.93 -24.02 -29.26
N ASP A 38 5.19 -23.01 -28.86
CA ASP A 38 5.25 -21.66 -29.44
C ASP A 38 6.63 -21.02 -29.21
N ASN A 39 7.33 -21.47 -28.19
CA ASN A 39 8.62 -20.95 -27.76
C ASN A 39 9.74 -21.95 -28.11
N ARG A 40 10.00 -22.12 -29.38
CA ARG A 40 10.99 -23.07 -29.94
C ARG A 40 12.42 -22.95 -29.39
N LEU A 41 12.65 -21.95 -28.54
CA LEU A 41 13.90 -21.76 -27.81
C LEU A 41 14.17 -22.84 -26.75
N SER A 42 13.17 -23.64 -26.42
CA SER A 42 13.30 -24.76 -25.48
C SER A 42 13.61 -26.11 -26.15
N VAL A 43 13.90 -26.11 -27.44
CA VAL A 43 14.24 -27.31 -28.19
C VAL A 43 15.75 -27.38 -28.44
N ASP A 44 16.37 -28.46 -27.94
CA ASP A 44 17.76 -28.74 -28.28
C ASP A 44 17.82 -29.34 -29.69
N SER A 45 18.46 -28.61 -30.62
CA SER A 45 18.56 -29.01 -32.01
C SER A 45 19.48 -30.22 -32.25
N GLN A 46 20.35 -30.59 -31.29
CA GLN A 46 21.22 -31.75 -31.41
C GLN A 46 20.52 -33.05 -31.07
N SER A 47 19.65 -33.00 -30.05
CA SER A 47 18.97 -34.22 -29.56
C SER A 47 17.47 -34.23 -29.90
N ASN A 48 16.92 -33.17 -30.51
CA ASN A 48 15.48 -32.94 -30.68
C ASN A 48 14.70 -33.06 -29.37
N LYS A 49 15.39 -32.93 -28.25
CA LYS A 49 14.76 -33.00 -26.93
C LYS A 49 14.09 -31.65 -26.59
N GLU A 50 12.83 -31.71 -26.25
CA GLU A 50 12.09 -30.57 -25.75
C GLU A 50 12.34 -30.39 -24.26
N TYR A 51 12.54 -29.16 -23.85
CA TYR A 51 12.67 -28.76 -22.46
C TYR A 51 11.54 -27.80 -22.07
N ALA A 52 11.26 -27.73 -20.80
CA ALA A 52 10.36 -26.74 -20.24
C ALA A 52 10.99 -25.35 -20.25
N SER A 53 10.21 -24.35 -20.02
CA SER A 53 10.68 -23.03 -19.60
C SER A 53 10.18 -22.72 -18.18
N ILE A 54 10.96 -21.94 -17.44
CA ILE A 54 10.62 -21.50 -16.09
C ILE A 54 10.64 -19.98 -16.02
N LEU A 55 9.58 -19.40 -15.48
CA LEU A 55 9.50 -18.00 -15.10
C LEU A 55 9.55 -17.92 -13.57
N GLU A 56 10.55 -17.26 -13.05
CA GLU A 56 10.67 -16.97 -11.62
C GLU A 56 10.42 -15.48 -11.40
N ARG A 57 9.59 -15.17 -10.42
CA ARG A 57 9.32 -13.80 -9.96
C ARG A 57 9.49 -13.75 -8.46
N ASN A 58 10.38 -12.86 -8.01
CA ASN A 58 10.58 -12.54 -6.61
C ASN A 58 10.13 -11.09 -6.41
N THR A 59 9.16 -10.89 -5.54
CA THR A 59 8.67 -9.56 -5.22
C THR A 59 8.83 -9.32 -3.72
N ASP A 60 9.59 -8.30 -3.38
CA ASP A 60 9.77 -7.82 -2.02
C ASP A 60 8.96 -6.53 -1.83
N ASN A 61 8.13 -6.52 -0.81
CA ASN A 61 7.29 -5.39 -0.46
C ASN A 61 7.61 -4.94 0.95
N ASP A 62 7.99 -3.70 1.07
CA ASP A 62 8.20 -3.00 2.33
C ASP A 62 7.11 -1.96 2.51
N SER A 63 6.53 -1.87 3.69
CA SER A 63 5.62 -0.79 4.02
C SER A 63 5.78 -0.36 5.47
N TYR A 64 5.60 0.93 5.71
CA TYR A 64 5.60 1.48 7.04
C TYR A 64 4.43 2.44 7.24
N THR A 65 3.97 2.52 8.45
CA THR A 65 3.01 3.53 8.91
C THR A 65 3.48 4.07 10.23
N VAL A 66 3.54 5.39 10.35
CA VAL A 66 3.81 6.11 11.59
C VAL A 66 2.68 7.11 11.77
N ARG A 67 1.97 7.01 12.89
CA ARG A 67 0.87 7.90 13.25
C ARG A 67 1.09 8.44 14.65
N GLY A 68 0.86 9.72 14.81
CA GLY A 68 0.87 10.37 16.12
C GLY A 68 -0.21 11.43 16.19
N HIS A 69 -0.93 11.48 17.30
CA HIS A 69 -1.90 12.53 17.55
C HIS A 69 -2.00 12.87 19.04
N PHE A 70 -2.28 14.13 19.27
CA PHE A 70 -2.62 14.65 20.58
C PHE A 70 -4.14 14.69 20.71
N VAL A 71 -4.62 14.38 21.89
CA VAL A 71 -6.03 14.51 22.27
C VAL A 71 -6.08 15.36 23.54
N TYR A 72 -6.84 16.42 23.47
CA TYR A 72 -7.24 17.20 24.62
C TYR A 72 -8.73 16.99 24.86
N ASP A 73 -9.09 16.45 26.02
CA ASP A 73 -10.47 16.25 26.44
C ASP A 73 -10.64 16.89 27.82
N GLY A 74 -11.17 18.10 27.82
CA GLY A 74 -11.20 18.93 29.02
C GLY A 74 -12.53 19.66 29.22
N LYS A 75 -12.79 19.96 30.48
CA LYS A 75 -13.91 20.80 30.90
C LYS A 75 -13.38 22.06 31.55
N ILE A 76 -13.98 23.20 31.23
CA ILE A 76 -13.70 24.51 31.84
C ILE A 76 -14.96 24.93 32.59
N GLY A 77 -14.88 24.87 33.91
CA GLY A 77 -16.06 25.03 34.75
C GLY A 77 -17.07 23.89 34.56
N THR A 78 -18.34 24.19 34.75
CA THR A 78 -19.45 23.22 34.58
C THR A 78 -20.04 23.27 33.18
N ASP A 79 -19.84 24.33 32.43
CA ASP A 79 -20.62 24.68 31.27
C ASP A 79 -19.90 24.47 29.95
N HIS A 80 -18.59 24.29 29.96
CA HIS A 80 -17.77 24.19 28.75
C HIS A 80 -17.10 22.83 28.68
N SER A 81 -17.32 22.09 27.61
CA SER A 81 -16.60 20.89 27.27
C SER A 81 -15.88 21.07 25.93
N ILE A 82 -14.61 20.73 25.89
CA ILE A 82 -13.76 20.92 24.73
C ILE A 82 -13.05 19.60 24.44
N ASN A 83 -13.19 19.10 23.21
CA ASN A 83 -12.42 18.00 22.70
C ASN A 83 -11.63 18.46 21.48
N ILE A 84 -10.31 18.33 21.50
CA ILE A 84 -9.43 18.68 20.38
C ILE A 84 -8.57 17.47 20.06
N LEU A 85 -8.48 17.13 18.79
CA LEU A 85 -7.57 16.14 18.26
C LEU A 85 -6.72 16.80 17.18
N ALA A 86 -5.40 16.61 17.23
CA ALA A 86 -4.49 17.07 16.19
C ALA A 86 -3.38 16.04 15.98
N GLY A 87 -3.07 15.72 14.74
CA GLY A 87 -2.10 14.69 14.45
C GLY A 87 -1.58 14.66 13.03
N ALA A 88 -0.67 13.71 12.84
CA ALA A 88 -0.06 13.40 11.56
C ALA A 88 -0.01 11.88 11.33
N ASP A 89 -0.06 11.50 10.07
CA ASP A 89 0.03 10.14 9.58
C ASP A 89 1.03 10.10 8.42
N LEU A 90 2.07 9.30 8.54
CA LEU A 90 3.08 9.08 7.51
C LEU A 90 3.02 7.62 7.08
N ARG A 91 2.88 7.37 5.79
CA ARG A 91 2.86 6.04 5.21
C ARG A 91 3.81 5.98 4.03
N GLY A 92 4.48 4.86 3.89
CA GLY A 92 5.25 4.58 2.69
C GLY A 92 5.18 3.12 2.33
N SER A 93 5.28 2.84 1.04
CA SER A 93 5.43 1.49 0.53
C SER A 93 6.46 1.48 -0.60
N LYS A 94 7.25 0.43 -0.62
CA LYS A 94 8.22 0.14 -1.67
C LYS A 94 8.00 -1.28 -2.13
N SER A 95 7.93 -1.48 -3.43
CA SER A 95 7.84 -2.79 -4.07
C SER A 95 9.00 -2.95 -5.03
N ASN A 96 9.72 -4.04 -4.90
CA ASN A 96 10.82 -4.41 -5.77
C ASN A 96 10.52 -5.80 -6.34
N SER A 97 10.43 -5.93 -7.66
CA SER A 97 10.18 -7.19 -8.33
C SER A 97 11.31 -7.51 -9.28
N LEU A 98 11.94 -8.66 -9.04
CA LEU A 98 12.91 -9.27 -9.94
C LEU A 98 12.22 -10.44 -10.65
N TYR A 99 12.29 -10.46 -11.97
CA TYR A 99 11.79 -11.57 -12.76
C TYR A 99 12.86 -12.10 -13.70
N SER A 100 12.86 -13.42 -13.85
CA SER A 100 13.82 -14.15 -14.67
C SER A 100 13.11 -15.30 -15.36
N LYS A 101 13.21 -15.33 -16.68
CA LYS A 101 12.73 -16.43 -17.50
C LYS A 101 13.91 -17.22 -18.05
N ARG A 102 13.87 -18.52 -17.85
CA ARG A 102 14.89 -19.44 -18.36
C ARG A 102 14.24 -20.47 -19.26
N TYR A 103 14.86 -20.72 -20.37
CA TYR A 103 14.51 -21.77 -21.32
C TYR A 103 15.42 -22.96 -21.13
N GLY A 104 15.05 -24.11 -21.67
CA GLY A 104 15.84 -25.33 -21.52
C GLY A 104 15.79 -25.91 -20.11
N TYR A 105 14.72 -25.62 -19.35
CA TYR A 105 14.54 -26.14 -18.00
C TYR A 105 14.13 -27.60 -18.00
N ASP A 106 14.91 -28.44 -17.34
CA ASP A 106 14.58 -29.81 -17.07
C ASP A 106 13.97 -29.93 -15.68
N TYR A 107 12.66 -30.14 -15.62
CA TYR A 107 11.93 -30.20 -14.35
C TYR A 107 12.20 -31.48 -13.55
N VAL A 108 12.82 -32.50 -14.17
CA VAL A 108 13.21 -33.75 -13.49
C VAL A 108 14.49 -33.51 -12.69
N THR A 109 15.47 -32.84 -13.28
CA THR A 109 16.77 -32.61 -12.65
C THR A 109 16.86 -31.24 -11.97
N GLY A 110 15.94 -30.31 -12.30
CA GLY A 110 15.98 -28.92 -11.82
C GLY A 110 17.05 -28.08 -12.53
N ASN A 111 17.75 -28.59 -13.52
CA ASN A 111 18.81 -27.92 -14.23
C ASN A 111 18.28 -27.13 -15.42
N THR A 112 18.97 -26.07 -15.79
CA THR A 112 18.73 -25.33 -17.03
C THR A 112 19.85 -25.64 -18.01
N ILE A 113 19.48 -26.05 -19.22
CA ILE A 113 20.39 -26.33 -20.32
C ILE A 113 20.18 -25.25 -21.38
N THR A 114 21.24 -24.60 -21.83
CA THR A 114 21.13 -23.70 -22.97
C THR A 114 21.14 -24.53 -24.26
N PRO A 115 20.02 -24.59 -25.00
CA PRO A 115 19.99 -25.30 -26.26
C PRO A 115 20.92 -24.62 -27.25
N LEU A 116 21.93 -25.34 -27.70
CA LEU A 116 22.88 -24.84 -28.69
C LEU A 116 22.46 -25.24 -30.10
N PRO A 117 22.50 -24.35 -31.09
CA PRO A 117 22.31 -24.70 -32.49
C PRO A 117 23.50 -25.48 -33.01
N ASN A 118 23.23 -26.43 -33.92
CA ASN A 118 24.28 -27.27 -34.54
C ASN A 118 25.23 -26.47 -35.43
N ASP A 119 24.76 -25.36 -35.98
CA ASP A 119 25.54 -24.46 -36.84
C ASP A 119 25.56 -23.05 -36.28
N PRO A 120 26.69 -22.60 -35.73
CA PRO A 120 26.80 -21.25 -35.16
C PRO A 120 26.90 -20.11 -36.22
N THR A 121 26.99 -20.42 -37.49
CA THR A 121 27.18 -19.43 -38.56
C THR A 121 25.96 -19.24 -39.48
N GLY A 122 25.02 -20.17 -39.49
CA GLY A 122 23.85 -20.14 -40.33
C GLY A 122 22.53 -19.87 -39.56
N VAL A 123 21.53 -20.64 -39.93
CA VAL A 123 20.20 -20.59 -39.29
C VAL A 123 20.28 -20.82 -37.79
N GLY A 124 21.24 -21.64 -37.36
CA GLY A 124 21.52 -21.89 -35.96
C GLY A 124 22.00 -20.69 -35.21
N TYR A 125 22.82 -19.84 -35.83
CA TYR A 125 23.29 -18.60 -35.24
C TYR A 125 22.14 -17.58 -35.02
N GLU A 126 21.24 -17.46 -35.98
CA GLU A 126 20.07 -16.56 -35.82
C GLU A 126 19.12 -17.07 -34.72
N LYS A 127 18.96 -18.41 -34.58
CA LYS A 127 18.21 -18.99 -33.46
C LYS A 127 18.88 -18.72 -32.13
N LEU A 128 20.22 -18.81 -32.03
CA LEU A 128 20.95 -18.48 -30.81
C LEU A 128 20.81 -17.00 -30.46
N LYS A 129 20.91 -16.09 -31.44
CA LYS A 129 20.69 -14.67 -31.23
C LYS A 129 19.27 -14.38 -30.72
N ALA A 130 18.26 -14.99 -31.33
CA ALA A 130 16.88 -14.85 -30.90
C ALA A 130 16.66 -15.40 -29.49
N TYR A 131 17.32 -16.51 -29.14
CA TYR A 131 17.29 -17.07 -27.78
C TYR A 131 17.89 -16.12 -26.75
N LEU A 132 19.10 -15.59 -27.02
CA LEU A 132 19.76 -14.65 -26.11
C LEU A 132 18.95 -13.36 -25.95
N ALA A 133 18.42 -12.83 -27.05
CA ALA A 133 17.56 -11.67 -27.02
C ALA A 133 16.26 -11.92 -26.23
N ALA A 134 15.66 -13.10 -26.33
CA ALA A 134 14.46 -13.47 -25.58
C ALA A 134 14.73 -13.64 -24.09
N ILE A 135 15.91 -14.16 -23.70
CA ILE A 135 16.35 -14.22 -22.32
C ILE A 135 16.52 -12.81 -21.76
N ASP A 136 17.24 -11.97 -22.47
CA ASP A 136 17.51 -10.58 -22.07
C ASP A 136 16.21 -9.78 -21.90
N ALA A 137 15.31 -9.87 -22.88
CA ALA A 137 13.99 -9.24 -22.83
C ALA A 137 13.04 -9.79 -21.75
N SER A 138 13.31 -11.01 -21.24
CA SER A 138 12.49 -11.69 -20.24
C SER A 138 13.02 -11.58 -18.82
N ASN A 139 14.18 -10.96 -18.65
CA ASN A 139 14.80 -10.72 -17.37
C ASN A 139 14.74 -9.23 -17.06
N GLY A 140 14.56 -8.90 -15.81
CA GLY A 140 14.55 -7.51 -15.42
C GLY A 140 14.12 -7.31 -13.98
N ASP A 141 14.16 -6.07 -13.59
CA ASP A 141 13.69 -5.61 -12.31
C ASP A 141 12.75 -4.42 -12.50
N THR A 142 11.82 -4.32 -11.60
CA THR A 142 10.94 -3.16 -11.49
C THR A 142 10.86 -2.75 -10.04
N TRP A 143 10.86 -1.47 -9.78
CA TRP A 143 10.63 -0.95 -8.46
C TRP A 143 9.61 0.18 -8.48
N SER A 144 8.86 0.29 -7.42
CA SER A 144 7.95 1.41 -7.21
C SER A 144 8.00 1.84 -5.75
N GLU A 145 7.88 3.13 -5.52
CA GLU A 145 7.83 3.69 -4.19
C GLU A 145 6.73 4.74 -4.11
N GLN A 146 5.95 4.68 -3.03
CA GLN A 146 4.87 5.62 -2.76
C GLN A 146 5.00 6.11 -1.32
N ARG A 147 4.83 7.41 -1.12
CA ARG A 147 4.84 8.05 0.20
C ARG A 147 3.63 8.94 0.34
N PHE A 148 3.02 8.90 1.51
CA PHE A 148 1.87 9.69 1.87
C PHE A 148 2.13 10.38 3.20
N ALA A 149 1.71 11.63 3.28
CA ALA A 149 1.70 12.38 4.52
C ALA A 149 0.32 13.03 4.70
N SER A 150 -0.25 12.91 5.88
CA SER A 150 -1.53 13.50 6.23
C SER A 150 -1.39 14.28 7.52
N PHE A 151 -1.96 15.48 7.55
CA PHE A 151 -2.10 16.28 8.76
C PHE A 151 -3.57 16.53 8.99
N TYR A 152 -4.02 16.37 10.22
CA TYR A 152 -5.43 16.52 10.56
C TYR A 152 -5.61 17.14 11.94
N ALA A 153 -6.69 17.89 12.07
CA ALA A 153 -7.14 18.43 13.33
C ALA A 153 -8.67 18.45 13.38
N SER A 154 -9.24 18.22 14.54
CA SER A 154 -10.66 18.43 14.82
C SER A 154 -10.83 19.09 16.18
N ALA A 155 -11.88 19.86 16.31
CA ALA A 155 -12.28 20.49 17.56
C ALA A 155 -13.79 20.39 17.70
N ASP A 156 -14.23 19.91 18.85
CA ASP A 156 -15.63 19.90 19.28
C ASP A 156 -15.77 20.72 20.56
N TYR A 157 -16.71 21.61 20.57
CA TYR A 157 -17.02 22.46 21.69
C TYR A 157 -18.49 22.36 22.04
N LEU A 158 -18.77 22.06 23.29
CA LEU A 158 -20.10 21.96 23.86
C LEU A 158 -20.27 22.99 24.98
N PHE A 159 -21.27 23.87 24.84
CA PHE A 159 -21.61 24.85 25.83
C PHE A 159 -22.95 24.52 26.49
N GLN A 160 -22.97 24.41 27.81
CA GLN A 160 -24.14 24.13 28.66
C GLN A 160 -24.96 22.91 28.22
N ASN A 161 -24.30 21.90 27.62
CA ASN A 161 -24.96 20.75 26.98
C ASN A 161 -26.00 21.12 25.91
N ARG A 162 -26.07 22.39 25.48
CA ARG A 162 -27.06 22.94 24.55
C ARG A 162 -26.52 23.25 23.19
N TYR A 163 -25.38 23.92 23.13
CA TYR A 163 -24.82 24.42 21.89
C TYR A 163 -23.56 23.64 21.55
N VAL A 164 -23.56 23.01 20.39
CA VAL A 164 -22.42 22.24 19.88
C VAL A 164 -21.83 22.96 18.68
N LEU A 165 -20.53 23.16 18.70
CA LEU A 165 -19.77 23.63 17.55
C LEU A 165 -18.72 22.57 17.23
N ASN A 166 -18.59 22.21 15.97
CA ASN A 166 -17.52 21.34 15.51
C ASN A 166 -16.79 21.93 14.31
N ALA A 167 -15.50 21.64 14.21
CA ALA A 167 -14.70 21.96 13.06
C ALA A 167 -13.69 20.85 12.81
N SER A 168 -13.41 20.57 11.55
CA SER A 168 -12.34 19.65 11.18
C SER A 168 -11.55 20.18 9.99
N PHE A 169 -10.28 19.83 9.99
CA PHE A 169 -9.35 20.10 8.91
C PHE A 169 -8.50 18.88 8.63
N ARG A 170 -8.28 18.59 7.36
CA ARG A 170 -7.37 17.54 6.93
C ARG A 170 -6.68 17.94 5.63
N THR A 171 -5.41 17.69 5.55
CA THR A 171 -4.66 17.81 4.30
C THR A 171 -3.86 16.54 4.05
N ASP A 172 -3.99 15.99 2.86
CA ASP A 172 -3.35 14.76 2.44
C ASP A 172 -2.41 15.04 1.28
N GLY A 173 -1.19 14.56 1.40
CA GLY A 173 -0.15 14.65 0.38
C GLY A 173 0.32 13.29 -0.08
N SER A 174 0.73 13.18 -1.35
CA SER A 174 1.26 11.97 -1.95
C SER A 174 2.43 12.29 -2.88
N SER A 175 3.45 11.42 -2.86
CA SER A 175 4.58 11.49 -3.81
C SER A 175 4.17 11.25 -5.27
N ASN A 176 2.97 10.72 -5.51
CA ASN A 176 2.46 10.46 -6.86
C ASN A 176 1.95 11.73 -7.56
N PHE A 177 1.76 12.81 -6.82
CA PHE A 177 1.37 14.10 -7.38
C PHE A 177 2.62 14.96 -7.64
N GLY A 178 2.60 15.74 -8.72
CA GLY A 178 3.66 16.70 -9.02
C GLY A 178 3.80 17.73 -7.91
N SER A 179 4.97 18.39 -7.85
CA SER A 179 5.39 19.30 -6.78
C SER A 179 4.39 20.40 -6.43
N ASP A 180 3.58 20.83 -7.40
CA ASP A 180 2.70 21.99 -7.26
C ASP A 180 1.33 21.67 -6.63
N LYS A 181 0.97 20.38 -6.47
CA LYS A 181 -0.34 19.93 -5.94
C LYS A 181 -0.21 18.73 -4.99
N GLN A 182 0.84 18.69 -4.21
CA GLN A 182 1.09 17.54 -3.32
C GLN A 182 0.09 17.44 -2.18
N PHE A 183 -0.48 18.56 -1.71
CA PHE A 183 -1.40 18.59 -0.59
C PHE A 183 -2.76 19.14 -0.99
N ASN A 184 -3.82 18.40 -0.64
CA ASN A 184 -5.21 18.80 -0.84
C ASN A 184 -5.88 19.04 0.52
N PRO A 185 -6.15 20.29 0.90
CA PRO A 185 -6.84 20.60 2.15
C PRO A 185 -8.35 20.40 2.03
N ASN A 186 -8.93 19.75 3.03
CA ASN A 186 -10.36 19.61 3.24
C ASN A 186 -10.70 20.15 4.62
N TRP A 187 -11.83 20.82 4.74
CA TRP A 187 -12.31 21.30 6.02
C TRP A 187 -13.83 21.19 6.12
N SER A 188 -14.32 21.08 7.32
CA SER A 188 -15.75 21.16 7.61
C SER A 188 -15.98 21.93 8.92
N ALA A 189 -17.14 22.56 9.01
CA ALA A 189 -17.62 23.18 10.24
C ALA A 189 -19.11 22.90 10.38
N GLY A 190 -19.57 22.72 11.62
CA GLY A 190 -20.97 22.48 11.92
C GLY A 190 -21.36 23.09 13.25
N ALA A 191 -22.66 23.33 13.41
CA ALA A 191 -23.24 23.77 14.65
C ALA A 191 -24.54 22.98 14.89
N ALA A 192 -24.81 22.62 16.14
CA ALA A 192 -26.05 22.01 16.55
C ALA A 192 -26.58 22.65 17.83
N TRP A 193 -27.88 22.63 17.97
CA TRP A 193 -28.57 23.11 19.14
C TRP A 193 -29.45 22.00 19.74
N ASN A 194 -29.15 21.65 20.99
CA ASN A 194 -29.94 20.69 21.75
C ASN A 194 -31.12 21.41 22.39
N ILE A 195 -32.17 21.58 21.64
CA ILE A 195 -33.38 22.32 22.09
C ILE A 195 -34.01 21.63 23.32
N SER A 196 -33.89 20.33 23.43
CA SER A 196 -34.40 19.57 24.57
C SER A 196 -33.78 19.97 25.92
N GLU A 197 -32.58 20.57 25.91
CA GLU A 197 -31.88 21.04 27.09
C GLU A 197 -32.25 22.45 27.50
N GLU A 198 -33.10 23.11 26.75
CA GLU A 198 -33.57 24.47 27.07
C GLU A 198 -34.64 24.44 28.19
N SER A 199 -34.63 25.47 29.03
CA SER A 199 -35.55 25.55 30.17
C SER A 199 -37.02 25.61 29.77
N PHE A 200 -37.33 26.15 28.58
CA PHE A 200 -38.71 26.20 28.07
C PHE A 200 -39.22 24.78 27.65
N MET A 201 -38.32 23.82 27.45
CA MET A 201 -38.68 22.43 27.10
C MET A 201 -38.93 21.55 28.34
N GLU A 202 -38.57 21.99 29.54
CA GLU A 202 -38.77 21.21 30.77
C GLU A 202 -40.19 20.64 30.96
N PRO A 203 -41.29 21.39 30.65
CA PRO A 203 -42.64 20.82 30.77
C PRO A 203 -42.92 19.71 29.78
N LEU A 204 -42.29 19.75 28.59
CA LEU A 204 -42.48 18.78 27.52
C LEU A 204 -41.63 17.49 27.72
N ARG A 205 -40.49 17.56 28.40
CA ARG A 205 -39.68 16.36 28.74
C ARG A 205 -40.50 15.35 29.54
N LYS A 206 -41.32 15.80 30.47
CA LYS A 206 -42.19 14.92 31.26
C LYS A 206 -43.25 14.14 30.45
N VAL A 207 -43.46 14.55 29.21
CA VAL A 207 -44.45 13.92 28.31
C VAL A 207 -43.76 12.97 27.31
N VAL A 208 -42.48 13.24 26.98
CA VAL A 208 -41.74 12.46 25.95
C VAL A 208 -41.02 11.26 26.58
N ASP A 209 -40.69 11.32 27.88
CA ASP A 209 -40.00 10.25 28.62
C ASP A 209 -40.97 9.20 29.22
N GLN A 210 -42.24 9.20 28.82
CA GLN A 210 -43.22 8.15 29.10
C GLN A 210 -43.51 7.30 27.82
#